data_86978cfe7563d9a15092328adf6486b9
#
_entry.id   86978cfe7563d9a15092328adf6486b9
#
_cell.length_a   1.000
_cell.length_b   1.000
_cell.length_c   1.000
_cell.angle_alpha   90.00
_cell.angle_beta   90.00
_cell.angle_gamma   90.00
#
_symmetry.space_group_name_H-M   'P 1'
#
loop_
_entity.id
_entity.type
_entity.pdbx_description
1 polymer ?
#
loop_
_entity_poly.entity_id
_entity_poly.type
_entity_poly.pdbx_seq_one_letter_code
_entity_poly.pdbx_strand_id
1 'polypeptide(L)'
;MKLLTFSLRSSPTDIRLGAWSEDGTIIDLATAHAMTDGRDSFPVSLKALIEGGEVSLALARRAAAEARSLGAVRIAWDAVRVWPPIPDPGKFLCVGKNNRSHLEELARNQLIKEMPQEPTGFIKLNSVIVGGDAEVVRPDGITMLDYEPELVFVIGKRAFRAAKADWKKYVVGITLTNDLSAREIQKREVASGTRFWTAKNMPGFGPVGPFVITLDEVDDPHDLWIICTVNGKQRMRVHSGDVIFRIGDVIEHFSRWMPLDPGDLIAMGAPAGVAVGQPNAAELYLRPGDIVDVAFEGMPPLRTRIISPQKES
;
A
#
# COMPACT_ATOMS: atom_id res chain seq x y z
N MET A 1 -15.74 -4.79 0.62
CA MET A 1 -15.83 -3.30 0.74
C MET A 1 -14.49 -2.65 0.41
N LYS A 2 -14.50 -1.39 -0.02
CA LYS A 2 -13.29 -0.58 -0.24
C LYS A 2 -13.21 0.45 0.88
N LEU A 3 -12.50 0.12 1.95
CA LEU A 3 -12.39 0.90 3.19
C LEU A 3 -11.26 1.92 3.12
N LEU A 4 -11.48 3.14 3.57
CA LEU A 4 -10.47 4.20 3.57
C LEU A 4 -10.51 5.04 4.84
N THR A 5 -9.38 5.67 5.13
CA THR A 5 -9.24 6.70 6.16
C THR A 5 -9.18 8.05 5.46
N PHE A 6 -10.03 8.98 5.83
CA PHE A 6 -10.13 10.28 5.18
C PHE A 6 -10.40 11.41 6.18
N SER A 7 -10.20 12.63 5.73
CA SER A 7 -10.75 13.84 6.36
C SER A 7 -11.37 14.74 5.29
N LEU A 8 -12.32 15.58 5.67
CA LEU A 8 -12.78 16.63 4.77
C LEU A 8 -11.65 17.65 4.57
N ARG A 9 -11.50 18.17 3.35
CA ARG A 9 -10.50 19.25 3.09
C ARG A 9 -10.84 20.52 3.89
N SER A 10 -12.10 20.75 4.24
CA SER A 10 -12.57 21.82 5.12
C SER A 10 -12.28 21.56 6.62
N SER A 11 -12.00 20.30 7.01
CA SER A 11 -11.73 19.88 8.39
C SER A 11 -10.61 18.85 8.41
N PRO A 12 -9.36 19.25 8.12
CA PRO A 12 -8.26 18.31 7.83
C PRO A 12 -7.77 17.51 9.04
N THR A 13 -8.14 17.91 10.26
CA THR A 13 -7.77 17.22 11.50
C THR A 13 -8.83 16.20 11.97
N ASP A 14 -10.02 16.22 11.38
CA ASP A 14 -11.12 15.30 11.71
C ASP A 14 -11.00 14.04 10.85
N ILE A 15 -10.24 13.07 11.37
CA ILE A 15 -9.95 11.80 10.69
C ILE A 15 -11.13 10.84 10.87
N ARG A 16 -11.62 10.30 9.76
CA ARG A 16 -12.81 9.47 9.69
C ARG A 16 -12.58 8.18 8.90
N LEU A 17 -13.42 7.18 9.15
CA LEU A 17 -13.50 5.97 8.35
C LEU A 17 -14.60 6.08 7.30
N GLY A 18 -14.27 5.67 6.08
CA GLY A 18 -15.21 5.64 4.98
C GLY A 18 -15.19 4.33 4.20
N ALA A 19 -16.21 4.17 3.39
CA ALA A 19 -16.25 3.17 2.33
C ALA A 19 -16.42 3.87 0.97
N TRP A 20 -15.54 3.56 0.03
CA TRP A 20 -15.69 4.04 -1.35
C TRP A 20 -16.80 3.26 -2.07
N SER A 21 -17.68 3.97 -2.73
CA SER A 21 -18.81 3.44 -3.51
C SER A 21 -18.51 3.51 -5.01
N GLU A 22 -19.08 2.59 -5.79
CA GLU A 22 -18.87 2.50 -7.24
C GLU A 22 -19.35 3.74 -8.02
N ASP A 23 -20.24 4.55 -7.43
CA ASP A 23 -20.65 5.84 -7.98
C ASP A 23 -19.62 6.97 -7.78
N GLY A 24 -18.43 6.63 -7.24
CA GLY A 24 -17.32 7.56 -7.03
C GLY A 24 -17.43 8.39 -5.74
N THR A 25 -18.41 8.10 -4.88
CA THR A 25 -18.59 8.80 -3.60
C THR A 25 -18.01 7.99 -2.43
N ILE A 26 -17.81 8.67 -1.30
CA ILE A 26 -17.39 8.07 -0.04
C ILE A 26 -18.58 8.11 0.92
N ILE A 27 -18.84 7.00 1.55
CA ILE A 27 -19.78 6.86 2.66
C ILE A 27 -19.01 7.07 3.96
N ASP A 28 -19.37 8.05 4.78
CA ASP A 28 -18.87 8.20 6.15
C ASP A 28 -19.53 7.14 7.03
N LEU A 29 -18.75 6.14 7.43
CA LEU A 29 -19.28 4.96 8.12
C LEU A 29 -19.76 5.25 9.54
N ALA A 30 -19.07 6.13 10.27
CA ALA A 30 -19.48 6.49 11.63
C ALA A 30 -20.79 7.30 11.62
N THR A 31 -20.90 8.26 10.69
CA THR A 31 -22.13 9.04 10.50
C THR A 31 -23.28 8.15 10.05
N ALA A 32 -23.05 7.24 9.10
CA ALA A 32 -24.06 6.29 8.65
C ALA A 32 -24.56 5.39 9.80
N HIS A 33 -23.64 4.86 10.60
CA HIS A 33 -23.99 4.05 11.77
C HIS A 33 -24.82 4.82 12.79
N ALA A 34 -24.43 6.06 13.12
CA ALA A 34 -25.16 6.89 14.08
C ALA A 34 -26.58 7.22 13.62
N MET A 35 -26.84 7.31 12.31
CA MET A 35 -28.16 7.58 11.75
C MET A 35 -29.12 6.37 11.79
N THR A 36 -28.57 5.15 11.85
CA THR A 36 -29.35 3.92 11.67
C THR A 36 -29.57 3.13 12.95
N ASP A 37 -28.55 2.93 13.77
CA ASP A 37 -28.67 2.13 15.01
C ASP A 37 -28.13 2.88 16.26
N GLY A 38 -27.03 3.62 16.11
CA GLY A 38 -26.49 4.59 17.07
C GLY A 38 -26.23 4.12 18.52
N ARG A 39 -26.44 2.84 18.82
CA ARG A 39 -26.35 2.30 20.19
C ARG A 39 -24.95 1.88 20.57
N ASP A 40 -24.19 1.39 19.61
CA ASP A 40 -22.82 0.93 19.82
C ASP A 40 -21.81 1.96 19.29
N SER A 41 -20.64 2.05 19.92
CA SER A 41 -19.56 2.90 19.43
C SER A 41 -18.97 2.33 18.13
N PHE A 42 -18.87 3.17 17.10
CA PHE A 42 -18.20 2.78 15.86
C PHE A 42 -16.67 2.85 16.03
N PRO A 43 -15.88 1.91 15.44
CA PRO A 43 -14.43 1.94 15.52
C PRO A 43 -13.84 3.26 15.03
N VAL A 44 -12.87 3.81 15.78
CA VAL A 44 -12.28 5.14 15.51
C VAL A 44 -11.19 5.11 14.43
N SER A 45 -10.69 3.92 14.06
CA SER A 45 -9.65 3.75 13.03
C SER A 45 -9.87 2.46 12.25
N LEU A 46 -9.30 2.39 11.04
CA LEU A 46 -9.37 1.16 10.25
C LEU A 46 -8.66 -0.01 10.94
N LYS A 47 -7.55 0.27 11.65
CA LYS A 47 -6.85 -0.73 12.45
C LYS A 47 -7.77 -1.28 13.55
N ALA A 48 -8.44 -0.42 14.32
CA ALA A 48 -9.39 -0.83 15.35
C ALA A 48 -10.58 -1.63 14.76
N LEU A 49 -11.05 -1.25 13.56
CA LEU A 49 -12.09 -1.99 12.85
C LEU A 49 -11.61 -3.41 12.47
N ILE A 50 -10.38 -3.55 12.00
CA ILE A 50 -9.76 -4.83 11.66
C ILE A 50 -9.51 -5.68 12.92
N GLU A 51 -9.00 -5.08 13.99
CA GLU A 51 -8.76 -5.75 15.28
C GLU A 51 -10.06 -6.29 15.90
N GLY A 52 -11.18 -5.60 15.69
CA GLY A 52 -12.51 -6.06 16.08
C GLY A 52 -13.06 -7.24 15.26
N GLY A 53 -12.35 -7.66 14.21
CA GLY A 53 -12.64 -8.84 13.41
C GLY A 53 -13.97 -8.78 12.67
N GLU A 54 -14.59 -9.95 12.47
CA GLU A 54 -15.81 -10.06 11.66
C GLU A 54 -17.00 -9.28 12.23
N VAL A 55 -17.07 -9.12 13.54
CA VAL A 55 -18.15 -8.34 14.19
C VAL A 55 -18.08 -6.87 13.75
N SER A 56 -16.91 -6.26 13.82
CA SER A 56 -16.72 -4.86 13.40
C SER A 56 -16.84 -4.69 11.88
N LEU A 57 -16.36 -5.66 11.09
CA LEU A 57 -16.52 -5.64 9.63
C LEU A 57 -18.00 -5.77 9.22
N ALA A 58 -18.79 -6.61 9.91
CA ALA A 58 -20.23 -6.73 9.68
C ALA A 58 -20.96 -5.43 10.04
N LEU A 59 -20.54 -4.74 11.11
CA LEU A 59 -21.05 -3.43 11.48
C LEU A 59 -20.80 -2.40 10.36
N ALA A 60 -19.58 -2.35 9.83
CA ALA A 60 -19.22 -1.46 8.73
C ALA A 60 -20.01 -1.77 7.45
N ARG A 61 -20.20 -3.07 7.11
CA ARG A 61 -21.03 -3.47 5.96
C ARG A 61 -22.47 -3.01 6.11
N ARG A 62 -23.06 -3.19 7.30
CA ARG A 62 -24.42 -2.75 7.60
C ARG A 62 -24.54 -1.25 7.45
N ALA A 63 -23.66 -0.47 8.08
CA ALA A 63 -23.65 0.99 7.97
C ALA A 63 -23.55 1.47 6.51
N ALA A 64 -22.65 0.87 5.72
CA ALA A 64 -22.52 1.20 4.31
C ALA A 64 -23.76 0.85 3.48
N ALA A 65 -24.42 -0.28 3.76
CA ALA A 65 -25.63 -0.70 3.03
C ALA A 65 -26.81 0.22 3.33
N GLU A 66 -27.02 0.57 4.59
CA GLU A 66 -28.11 1.44 5.03
C GLU A 66 -27.92 2.89 4.55
N ALA A 67 -26.69 3.41 4.55
CA ALA A 67 -26.37 4.73 4.01
C ALA A 67 -26.74 4.89 2.52
N ARG A 68 -26.70 3.83 1.74
CA ARG A 68 -27.11 3.86 0.32
C ARG A 68 -28.58 4.27 0.16
N SER A 69 -29.44 3.97 1.12
CA SER A 69 -30.86 4.36 1.12
C SER A 69 -31.09 5.78 1.61
N LEU A 70 -30.20 6.32 2.43
CA LEU A 70 -30.41 7.60 3.11
C LEU A 70 -29.92 8.82 2.32
N GLY A 71 -29.05 8.66 1.33
CA GLY A 71 -28.55 9.75 0.47
C GLY A 71 -27.69 10.82 1.18
N ALA A 72 -27.76 10.92 2.49
CA ALA A 72 -27.28 12.03 3.29
C ALA A 72 -25.80 11.97 3.72
N VAL A 73 -25.11 10.83 3.53
CA VAL A 73 -23.73 10.59 4.01
C VAL A 73 -22.72 10.37 2.89
N ARG A 74 -23.07 10.79 1.68
CA ARG A 74 -22.21 10.66 0.50
C ARG A 74 -21.35 11.90 0.32
N ILE A 75 -20.06 11.68 0.26
CA ILE A 75 -19.05 12.73 0.12
C ILE A 75 -18.33 12.54 -1.21
N ALA A 76 -18.19 13.61 -1.98
CA ALA A 76 -17.45 13.57 -3.25
C ALA A 76 -15.96 13.31 -2.99
N TRP A 77 -15.30 12.53 -3.87
CA TRP A 77 -13.88 12.17 -3.75
C TRP A 77 -12.96 13.39 -3.67
N ASP A 78 -13.24 14.43 -4.44
CA ASP A 78 -12.45 15.67 -4.48
C ASP A 78 -12.60 16.55 -3.22
N ALA A 79 -13.66 16.33 -2.43
CA ALA A 79 -13.89 17.04 -1.17
C ALA A 79 -13.06 16.50 0.00
N VAL A 80 -12.36 15.37 -0.19
CA VAL A 80 -11.61 14.72 0.89
C VAL A 80 -10.10 14.75 0.66
N ARG A 81 -9.36 14.62 1.77
CA ARG A 81 -7.98 14.16 1.82
C ARG A 81 -7.97 12.70 2.24
N VAL A 82 -7.32 11.85 1.47
CA VAL A 82 -7.16 10.43 1.78
C VAL A 82 -5.88 10.23 2.59
N TRP A 83 -6.01 9.64 3.76
CA TRP A 83 -4.91 9.29 4.65
C TRP A 83 -4.46 7.84 4.41
N PRO A 84 -3.29 7.42 4.93
CA PRO A 84 -2.95 6.00 4.92
C PRO A 84 -4.08 5.20 5.59
N PRO A 85 -4.53 4.10 5.00
CA PRO A 85 -5.58 3.27 5.61
C PRO A 85 -5.19 2.82 7.02
N ILE A 86 -3.92 2.43 7.20
CA ILE A 86 -3.32 2.04 8.48
C ILE A 86 -1.99 2.80 8.60
N PRO A 87 -1.94 3.93 9.35
CA PRO A 87 -0.74 4.75 9.48
C PRO A 87 0.29 4.15 10.46
N ASP A 88 -0.15 3.23 11.31
CA ASP A 88 0.61 2.67 12.44
C ASP A 88 0.57 1.13 12.47
N PRO A 89 0.90 0.44 11.37
CA PRO A 89 0.98 -1.02 11.39
C PRO A 89 2.00 -1.48 12.45
N GLY A 90 1.75 -2.64 13.06
CA GLY A 90 2.73 -3.26 13.95
C GLY A 90 4.01 -3.61 13.20
N LYS A 91 3.83 -4.09 11.96
CA LYS A 91 4.91 -4.39 11.01
C LYS A 91 4.49 -3.97 9.61
N PHE A 92 5.38 -3.32 8.86
CA PHE A 92 5.28 -3.17 7.42
C PHE A 92 6.40 -3.96 6.76
N LEU A 93 6.14 -5.22 6.50
CA LEU A 93 7.07 -6.13 5.84
C LEU A 93 7.03 -5.90 4.31
N CYS A 94 8.19 -5.77 3.70
CA CYS A 94 8.33 -5.69 2.25
C CYS A 94 9.15 -6.89 1.76
N VAL A 95 8.52 -7.75 0.96
CA VAL A 95 9.18 -8.95 0.41
C VAL A 95 10.12 -8.51 -0.72
N GLY A 96 11.41 -8.77 -0.55
CA GLY A 96 12.41 -8.44 -1.56
C GLY A 96 12.57 -9.56 -2.59
N LYS A 97 12.90 -9.17 -3.85
CA LYS A 97 13.23 -10.13 -4.92
C LYS A 97 12.14 -11.17 -5.17
N ASN A 98 10.88 -10.76 -5.15
CA ASN A 98 9.75 -11.66 -5.25
C ASN A 98 9.00 -11.62 -6.58
N ASN A 99 9.34 -10.71 -7.47
CA ASN A 99 8.70 -10.64 -8.79
C ASN A 99 9.57 -11.30 -9.86
N ARG A 100 9.01 -12.24 -10.62
CA ARG A 100 9.74 -13.06 -11.61
C ARG A 100 10.32 -12.19 -12.72
N SER A 101 9.48 -11.42 -13.39
CA SER A 101 9.92 -10.56 -14.50
C SER A 101 10.97 -9.55 -14.07
N HIS A 102 10.85 -9.00 -12.86
CA HIS A 102 11.84 -8.07 -12.29
C HIS A 102 13.18 -8.75 -12.05
N LEU A 103 13.20 -9.98 -11.53
CA LEU A 103 14.44 -10.72 -11.33
C LEU A 103 15.11 -11.10 -12.66
N GLU A 104 14.32 -11.44 -13.68
CA GLU A 104 14.84 -11.67 -15.03
C GLU A 104 15.45 -10.39 -15.65
N GLU A 105 14.81 -9.24 -15.41
CA GLU A 105 15.34 -7.92 -15.78
C GLU A 105 16.66 -7.62 -15.07
N LEU A 106 16.73 -7.82 -13.76
CA LEU A 106 17.95 -7.65 -12.97
C LEU A 106 19.05 -8.63 -13.37
N ALA A 107 18.72 -9.87 -13.70
CA ALA A 107 19.67 -10.88 -14.17
C ALA A 107 20.27 -10.50 -15.53
N ARG A 108 19.46 -10.04 -16.47
CA ARG A 108 19.93 -9.53 -17.77
C ARG A 108 20.92 -8.37 -17.62
N ASN A 109 20.70 -7.52 -16.61
CA ASN A 109 21.55 -6.39 -16.27
C ASN A 109 22.70 -6.75 -15.31
N GLN A 110 22.93 -8.06 -15.02
CA GLN A 110 23.95 -8.56 -14.10
C GLN A 110 23.86 -7.99 -12.67
N LEU A 111 22.67 -7.61 -12.24
CA LEU A 111 22.42 -7.03 -10.90
C LEU A 111 22.10 -8.08 -9.84
N ILE A 112 21.78 -9.32 -10.27
CA ILE A 112 21.61 -10.49 -9.37
C ILE A 112 22.29 -11.71 -9.96
N LYS A 113 22.71 -12.65 -9.07
CA LYS A 113 23.39 -13.89 -9.45
C LYS A 113 22.48 -15.12 -9.31
N GLU A 114 21.58 -15.12 -8.34
CA GLU A 114 20.75 -16.29 -7.99
C GLU A 114 19.32 -15.89 -7.68
N MET A 115 18.39 -16.78 -8.02
CA MET A 115 16.98 -16.65 -7.65
C MET A 115 16.80 -17.00 -6.16
N PRO A 116 15.92 -16.31 -5.42
CA PRO A 116 15.69 -16.61 -3.99
C PRO A 116 15.01 -17.98 -3.86
N GLN A 117 15.47 -18.77 -2.88
CA GLN A 117 14.88 -20.07 -2.56
C GLN A 117 13.80 -19.98 -1.49
N GLU A 118 13.77 -18.89 -0.73
CA GLU A 118 12.79 -18.60 0.32
C GLU A 118 12.47 -17.10 0.36
N PRO A 119 11.30 -16.70 0.93
CA PRO A 119 10.97 -15.30 1.11
C PRO A 119 12.02 -14.57 1.94
N THR A 120 12.45 -13.42 1.47
CA THR A 120 13.31 -12.49 2.21
C THR A 120 12.74 -11.10 2.12
N GLY A 121 13.11 -10.21 3.01
CA GLY A 121 12.53 -8.87 2.99
C GLY A 121 13.25 -7.88 3.90
N PHE A 122 12.61 -6.74 4.05
CA PHE A 122 13.00 -5.63 4.90
C PHE A 122 11.75 -5.01 5.53
N ILE A 123 11.93 -4.05 6.41
CA ILE A 123 10.84 -3.35 7.09
C ILE A 123 10.85 -1.89 6.69
N LYS A 124 9.67 -1.35 6.37
CA LYS A 124 9.43 0.09 6.34
C LYS A 124 8.99 0.57 7.71
N LEU A 125 9.55 1.70 8.12
CA LEU A 125 9.19 2.34 9.40
C LEU A 125 7.82 3.04 9.28
N ASN A 126 7.07 3.09 10.36
CA ASN A 126 5.80 3.83 10.39
C ASN A 126 5.97 5.32 10.05
N SER A 127 7.12 5.89 10.43
CA SER A 127 7.45 7.31 10.17
C SER A 127 7.56 7.69 8.68
N VAL A 128 7.65 6.72 7.78
CA VAL A 128 7.71 6.99 6.33
C VAL A 128 6.36 6.82 5.63
N ILE A 129 5.33 6.31 6.34
CA ILE A 129 4.02 6.03 5.77
C ILE A 129 3.26 7.33 5.53
N VAL A 130 2.76 7.50 4.31
CA VAL A 130 1.91 8.62 3.89
C VAL A 130 0.74 8.12 3.05
N GLY A 131 -0.33 8.91 2.96
CA GLY A 131 -1.53 8.56 2.19
C GLY A 131 -1.53 9.12 0.78
N GLY A 132 -2.72 9.17 0.20
CA GLY A 132 -2.94 9.75 -1.13
C GLY A 132 -2.70 11.28 -1.15
N ASP A 133 -2.31 11.80 -2.31
CA ASP A 133 -1.94 13.20 -2.54
C ASP A 133 -0.79 13.72 -1.64
N ALA A 134 0.00 12.82 -1.06
CA ALA A 134 1.13 13.20 -0.25
C ALA A 134 2.23 13.89 -1.08
N GLU A 135 2.81 14.93 -0.50
CA GLU A 135 4.03 15.55 -0.99
C GLU A 135 5.24 14.84 -0.39
N VAL A 136 6.09 14.30 -1.25
CA VAL A 136 7.30 13.56 -0.85
C VAL A 136 8.52 14.32 -1.34
N VAL A 137 9.37 14.69 -0.40
CA VAL A 137 10.61 15.39 -0.73
C VAL A 137 11.59 14.42 -1.39
N ARG A 138 12.11 14.79 -2.58
CA ARG A 138 13.31 14.15 -3.08
C ARG A 138 14.51 14.77 -2.37
N PRO A 139 15.22 14.04 -1.50
CA PRO A 139 16.31 14.60 -0.71
C PRO A 139 17.45 15.15 -1.56
N ASP A 140 18.17 16.13 -1.04
CA ASP A 140 19.37 16.66 -1.70
C ASP A 140 20.41 15.54 -1.89
N GLY A 141 21.08 15.56 -3.04
CA GLY A 141 22.06 14.55 -3.42
C GLY A 141 21.45 13.22 -3.91
N ILE A 142 20.12 13.06 -3.90
CA ILE A 142 19.44 11.92 -4.53
C ILE A 142 18.99 12.32 -5.93
N THR A 143 19.57 11.69 -6.94
CA THR A 143 19.23 11.87 -8.36
C THR A 143 18.52 10.66 -8.96
N MET A 144 18.62 9.50 -8.29
CA MET A 144 18.07 8.22 -8.73
C MET A 144 16.91 7.78 -7.80
N LEU A 145 15.90 8.68 -7.62
CA LEU A 145 14.67 8.34 -6.93
C LEU A 145 13.77 7.51 -7.84
N ASP A 146 13.43 6.30 -7.42
CA ASP A 146 12.68 5.34 -8.23
C ASP A 146 11.30 5.05 -7.64
N TYR A 147 10.34 4.68 -8.49
CA TYR A 147 9.00 4.26 -8.15
C TYR A 147 8.90 2.73 -8.18
N GLU A 148 8.19 2.15 -7.21
CA GLU A 148 7.97 0.71 -7.09
C GLU A 148 6.53 0.43 -6.68
N PRO A 149 5.59 0.29 -7.64
CA PRO A 149 4.21 -0.06 -7.33
C PRO A 149 4.13 -1.52 -6.87
N GLU A 150 3.55 -1.76 -5.70
CA GLU A 150 3.43 -3.11 -5.14
C GLU A 150 2.03 -3.39 -4.60
N LEU A 151 1.59 -4.64 -4.76
CA LEU A 151 0.46 -5.18 -4.03
C LEU A 151 0.82 -5.33 -2.56
N VAL A 152 -0.09 -4.92 -1.67
CA VAL A 152 0.06 -5.06 -0.22
C VAL A 152 -1.09 -5.87 0.34
N PHE A 153 -0.78 -6.90 1.11
CA PHE A 153 -1.76 -7.65 1.89
C PHE A 153 -1.87 -7.07 3.31
N VAL A 154 -3.10 -7.03 3.82
CA VAL A 154 -3.41 -6.55 5.17
C VAL A 154 -3.79 -7.75 6.03
N ILE A 155 -3.06 -7.95 7.13
CA ILE A 155 -3.36 -9.01 8.10
C ILE A 155 -4.61 -8.62 8.90
N GLY A 156 -5.58 -9.52 8.96
CA GLY A 156 -6.85 -9.33 9.68
C GLY A 156 -6.97 -10.17 10.94
N LYS A 157 -6.18 -11.24 11.04
CA LYS A 157 -6.16 -12.14 12.19
C LYS A 157 -4.74 -12.58 12.48
N ARG A 158 -4.39 -12.67 13.77
CA ARG A 158 -3.07 -13.11 14.22
C ARG A 158 -2.69 -14.46 13.58
N ALA A 159 -1.56 -14.47 12.88
CA ALA A 159 -0.94 -15.66 12.29
C ALA A 159 0.39 -15.94 12.99
N PHE A 160 0.53 -17.13 13.57
CA PHE A 160 1.78 -17.63 14.14
C PHE A 160 1.89 -19.11 13.84
N ARG A 161 2.98 -19.53 13.18
CA ARG A 161 3.19 -20.89 12.65
C ARG A 161 2.03 -21.34 11.76
N ALA A 162 1.56 -20.43 10.90
CA ALA A 162 0.43 -20.64 10.02
C ALA A 162 0.83 -21.49 8.82
N ALA A 163 -0.03 -22.40 8.40
CA ALA A 163 0.17 -23.16 7.18
C ALA A 163 -0.22 -22.28 5.95
N LYS A 164 0.55 -22.38 4.88
CA LYS A 164 0.32 -21.57 3.66
C LYS A 164 -1.05 -21.76 3.03
N ALA A 165 -1.65 -22.95 3.14
CA ALA A 165 -2.98 -23.23 2.62
C ALA A 165 -4.07 -22.43 3.33
N ASP A 166 -3.82 -21.97 4.54
CA ASP A 166 -4.77 -21.27 5.41
C ASP A 166 -4.71 -19.74 5.29
N TRP A 167 -3.92 -19.18 4.38
CA TRP A 167 -3.63 -17.76 4.30
C TRP A 167 -4.89 -16.86 4.26
N LYS A 168 -5.97 -17.31 3.60
CA LYS A 168 -7.26 -16.59 3.55
C LYS A 168 -7.89 -16.37 4.94
N LYS A 169 -7.55 -17.20 5.92
CA LYS A 169 -8.02 -17.05 7.31
C LYS A 169 -7.37 -15.86 8.04
N TYR A 170 -6.21 -15.42 7.55
CA TYR A 170 -5.38 -14.41 8.20
C TYR A 170 -5.40 -13.05 7.52
N VAL A 171 -5.74 -12.99 6.24
CA VAL A 171 -5.76 -11.77 5.44
C VAL A 171 -7.17 -11.19 5.42
N VAL A 172 -7.30 -9.89 5.72
CA VAL A 172 -8.59 -9.19 5.66
C VAL A 172 -8.82 -8.50 4.32
N GLY A 173 -7.76 -8.12 3.62
CA GLY A 173 -7.87 -7.40 2.36
C GLY A 173 -6.51 -7.05 1.76
N ILE A 174 -6.58 -6.24 0.72
CA ILE A 174 -5.42 -5.78 -0.04
C ILE A 174 -5.43 -4.26 -0.20
N THR A 175 -4.25 -3.69 -0.40
CA THR A 175 -4.05 -2.28 -0.75
C THR A 175 -2.83 -2.15 -1.66
N LEU A 176 -2.40 -0.93 -1.96
CA LEU A 176 -1.21 -0.64 -2.76
C LEU A 176 -0.19 0.14 -1.95
N THR A 177 1.07 0.03 -2.36
CA THR A 177 2.13 0.94 -1.95
C THR A 177 2.96 1.37 -3.16
N ASN A 178 3.61 2.51 -3.03
CA ASN A 178 4.73 2.89 -3.89
C ASN A 178 5.99 2.86 -3.02
N ASP A 179 6.78 1.77 -3.12
CA ASP A 179 7.97 1.58 -2.31
C ASP A 179 9.13 2.44 -2.84
N LEU A 180 9.00 3.78 -2.67
CA LEU A 180 9.99 4.74 -3.15
C LEU A 180 11.40 4.40 -2.69
N SER A 181 12.36 4.50 -3.63
CA SER A 181 13.71 3.97 -3.46
C SER A 181 14.78 4.96 -3.90
N ALA A 182 15.69 5.35 -3.00
CA ALA A 182 16.90 6.10 -3.32
C ALA A 182 18.00 5.12 -3.80
N ARG A 183 18.15 4.94 -5.12
CA ARG A 183 19.02 3.90 -5.69
C ARG A 183 20.50 4.09 -5.39
N GLU A 184 20.97 5.33 -5.24
CA GLU A 184 22.36 5.59 -4.84
C GLU A 184 22.65 5.03 -3.44
N ILE A 185 21.72 5.23 -2.50
CA ILE A 185 21.85 4.74 -1.13
C ILE A 185 21.72 3.21 -1.13
N GLN A 186 20.72 2.68 -1.84
CA GLN A 186 20.51 1.25 -1.96
C GLN A 186 21.77 0.50 -2.47
N LYS A 187 22.44 1.02 -3.50
CA LYS A 187 23.67 0.44 -4.01
C LYS A 187 24.78 0.40 -2.95
N ARG A 188 24.93 1.47 -2.17
CA ARG A 188 25.92 1.54 -1.08
C ARG A 188 25.60 0.56 0.05
N GLU A 189 24.32 0.47 0.45
CA GLU A 189 23.87 -0.47 1.48
C GLU A 189 24.11 -1.93 1.05
N VAL A 190 23.76 -2.28 -0.18
CA VAL A 190 24.00 -3.64 -0.71
C VAL A 190 25.51 -3.95 -0.77
N ALA A 191 26.34 -3.00 -1.18
CA ALA A 191 27.78 -3.16 -1.23
C ALA A 191 28.41 -3.34 0.16
N SER A 192 27.82 -2.76 1.20
CA SER A 192 28.26 -2.92 2.61
C SER A 192 27.73 -4.19 3.29
N GLY A 193 26.93 -5.01 2.58
CA GLY A 193 26.35 -6.23 3.12
C GLY A 193 25.03 -6.05 3.87
N THR A 194 24.51 -4.81 3.96
CA THR A 194 23.17 -4.52 4.49
C THR A 194 22.13 -4.53 3.38
N ARG A 195 20.84 -4.46 3.73
CA ARG A 195 19.78 -4.48 2.73
C ARG A 195 18.73 -3.43 3.03
N PHE A 196 18.54 -2.52 2.07
CA PHE A 196 17.33 -1.68 1.90
C PHE A 196 16.87 -0.95 3.17
N TRP A 197 17.79 -0.43 3.96
CA TRP A 197 17.43 0.27 5.20
C TRP A 197 17.11 1.73 4.92
N THR A 198 18.13 2.59 4.87
CA THR A 198 17.96 4.03 4.68
C THR A 198 17.37 4.36 3.31
N ALA A 199 17.76 3.62 2.27
CA ALA A 199 17.29 3.82 0.90
C ALA A 199 15.76 3.75 0.72
N LYS A 200 15.08 3.07 1.64
CA LYS A 200 13.64 2.79 1.62
C LYS A 200 12.89 3.47 2.77
N ASN A 201 13.60 4.14 3.70
CA ASN A 201 13.03 4.65 4.94
C ASN A 201 13.28 6.15 5.14
N MET A 202 13.35 6.92 4.06
CA MET A 202 13.33 8.38 4.12
C MET A 202 11.90 8.90 4.31
N PRO A 203 11.69 10.10 4.89
CA PRO A 203 10.35 10.64 5.14
C PRO A 203 9.47 10.61 3.88
N GLY A 204 8.28 10.01 3.99
CA GLY A 204 7.32 9.89 2.90
C GLY A 204 7.61 8.79 1.87
N PHE A 205 8.66 7.97 2.04
CA PHE A 205 9.00 6.91 1.07
C PHE A 205 8.08 5.69 1.14
N GLY A 206 7.02 5.72 1.93
CA GLY A 206 6.01 4.67 2.06
C GLY A 206 4.58 5.15 1.78
N PRO A 207 4.25 5.68 0.59
CA PRO A 207 2.86 5.91 0.22
C PRO A 207 2.07 4.61 0.28
N VAL A 208 0.92 4.57 0.99
CA VAL A 208 0.04 3.39 1.13
C VAL A 208 -1.42 3.80 0.95
N GLY A 209 -2.18 3.02 0.23
CA GLY A 209 -3.61 3.22 0.01
C GLY A 209 -4.03 3.08 -1.46
N PRO A 210 -5.05 3.82 -1.92
CA PRO A 210 -5.86 4.78 -1.18
C PRO A 210 -6.88 4.12 -0.23
N PHE A 211 -7.19 2.85 -0.42
CA PHE A 211 -8.15 2.09 0.40
C PHE A 211 -7.68 0.64 0.60
N VAL A 212 -8.26 -0.04 1.58
CA VAL A 212 -8.19 -1.49 1.74
C VAL A 212 -9.42 -2.10 1.08
N ILE A 213 -9.20 -2.96 0.08
CA ILE A 213 -10.25 -3.79 -0.54
C ILE A 213 -10.34 -5.07 0.26
N THR A 214 -11.48 -5.34 0.87
CA THR A 214 -11.70 -6.59 1.63
C THR A 214 -11.70 -7.80 0.70
N LEU A 215 -11.24 -8.96 1.19
CA LEU A 215 -11.06 -10.16 0.34
C LEU A 215 -12.36 -10.70 -0.26
N ASP A 216 -13.52 -10.40 0.33
CA ASP A 216 -14.83 -10.76 -0.21
C ASP A 216 -15.20 -10.01 -1.51
N GLU A 217 -14.43 -8.96 -1.87
CA GLU A 217 -14.58 -8.24 -3.15
C GLU A 217 -13.52 -8.62 -4.19
N VAL A 218 -12.68 -9.60 -3.90
CA VAL A 218 -11.57 -10.00 -4.77
C VAL A 218 -11.55 -11.52 -4.92
N ASP A 219 -11.78 -12.01 -6.12
CA ASP A 219 -11.80 -13.46 -6.40
C ASP A 219 -10.42 -14.10 -6.16
N ASP A 220 -9.39 -13.55 -6.79
CA ASP A 220 -7.98 -13.89 -6.53
C ASP A 220 -7.13 -12.62 -6.50
N PRO A 221 -6.52 -12.25 -5.36
CA PRO A 221 -5.63 -11.09 -5.27
C PRO A 221 -4.34 -11.25 -6.09
N HIS A 222 -4.04 -12.44 -6.57
CA HIS A 222 -2.95 -12.70 -7.50
C HIS A 222 -3.38 -12.66 -8.98
N ASP A 223 -4.62 -12.23 -9.28
CA ASP A 223 -5.14 -12.05 -10.64
C ASP A 223 -5.65 -10.62 -10.88
N LEU A 224 -4.84 -9.63 -10.51
CA LEU A 224 -5.16 -8.22 -10.63
C LEU A 224 -4.12 -7.50 -11.48
N TRP A 225 -4.56 -6.44 -12.15
CA TRP A 225 -3.68 -5.52 -12.85
C TRP A 225 -3.43 -4.26 -12.02
N ILE A 226 -2.16 -3.89 -11.88
CA ILE A 226 -1.71 -2.67 -11.23
C ILE A 226 -1.10 -1.78 -12.28
N ILE A 227 -1.54 -0.51 -12.32
CA ILE A 227 -1.05 0.50 -13.26
C ILE A 227 -0.24 1.52 -12.48
N CYS A 228 0.93 1.86 -13.00
CA CYS A 228 1.72 2.98 -12.54
C CYS A 228 1.86 4.00 -13.66
N THR A 229 1.51 5.25 -13.39
CA THR A 229 1.75 6.37 -14.29
C THR A 229 2.65 7.40 -13.64
N VAL A 230 3.45 8.09 -14.46
CA VAL A 230 4.20 9.28 -14.05
C VAL A 230 3.79 10.42 -14.99
N ASN A 231 3.28 11.49 -14.41
CA ASN A 231 2.74 12.65 -15.15
C ASN A 231 1.66 12.25 -16.18
N GLY A 232 0.78 11.33 -15.78
CA GLY A 232 -0.28 10.79 -16.63
C GLY A 232 0.17 9.83 -17.74
N LYS A 233 1.49 9.61 -17.90
CA LYS A 233 2.02 8.64 -18.86
C LYS A 233 2.21 7.28 -18.17
N GLN A 234 1.56 6.24 -18.70
CA GLN A 234 1.72 4.88 -18.19
C GLN A 234 3.18 4.44 -18.31
N ARG A 235 3.77 4.08 -17.17
CA ARG A 235 5.11 3.49 -17.06
C ARG A 235 5.04 1.97 -16.97
N MET A 236 4.08 1.47 -16.22
CA MET A 236 3.94 0.04 -15.92
C MET A 236 2.47 -0.37 -15.94
N ARG A 237 2.21 -1.58 -16.41
CA ARG A 237 0.98 -2.33 -16.21
C ARG A 237 1.41 -3.75 -15.86
N VAL A 238 1.25 -4.13 -14.61
CA VAL A 238 1.83 -5.34 -14.06
C VAL A 238 0.76 -6.24 -13.48
N HIS A 239 0.97 -7.55 -13.59
CA HIS A 239 0.07 -8.55 -13.07
C HIS A 239 0.49 -8.96 -11.66
N SER A 240 -0.41 -8.92 -10.69
CA SER A 240 -0.12 -9.24 -9.29
C SER A 240 0.30 -10.69 -9.05
N GLY A 241 0.03 -11.58 -9.99
CA GLY A 241 0.43 -12.99 -9.97
C GLY A 241 1.85 -13.27 -10.45
N ASP A 242 2.58 -12.26 -10.96
CA ASP A 242 3.97 -12.43 -11.39
C ASP A 242 4.95 -12.45 -10.20
N VAL A 243 4.57 -13.18 -9.15
CA VAL A 243 5.37 -13.38 -7.93
C VAL A 243 5.94 -14.80 -7.88
N ILE A 244 7.11 -14.93 -7.25
CA ILE A 244 7.74 -16.23 -6.99
C ILE A 244 7.07 -16.91 -5.81
N PHE A 245 6.94 -16.18 -4.70
CA PHE A 245 6.27 -16.61 -3.48
C PHE A 245 4.92 -15.91 -3.39
N ARG A 246 3.83 -16.69 -3.37
CA ARG A 246 2.49 -16.16 -3.14
C ARG A 246 2.32 -15.80 -1.67
N ILE A 247 1.26 -15.07 -1.33
CA ILE A 247 1.02 -14.61 0.05
C ILE A 247 1.00 -15.76 1.07
N GLY A 248 0.52 -16.94 0.70
CA GLY A 248 0.53 -18.11 1.56
C GLY A 248 1.95 -18.55 1.94
N ASP A 249 2.87 -18.58 0.98
CA ASP A 249 4.28 -18.91 1.20
C ASP A 249 4.95 -17.86 2.12
N VAL A 250 4.62 -16.58 1.91
CA VAL A 250 5.14 -15.45 2.70
C VAL A 250 4.65 -15.51 4.14
N ILE A 251 3.35 -15.76 4.36
CA ILE A 251 2.76 -15.90 5.70
C ILE A 251 3.36 -17.11 6.41
N GLU A 252 3.45 -18.28 5.76
CA GLU A 252 4.06 -19.48 6.37
C GLU A 252 5.50 -19.22 6.77
N HIS A 253 6.30 -18.59 5.90
CA HIS A 253 7.71 -18.32 6.16
C HIS A 253 7.91 -17.39 7.36
N PHE A 254 7.31 -16.19 7.32
CA PHE A 254 7.54 -15.19 8.37
C PHE A 254 6.84 -15.55 9.68
N SER A 255 5.63 -16.12 9.63
CA SER A 255 4.90 -16.49 10.85
C SER A 255 5.54 -17.65 11.60
N ARG A 256 6.46 -18.39 11.00
CA ARG A 256 7.28 -19.40 11.68
C ARG A 256 8.12 -18.79 12.79
N TRP A 257 8.61 -17.57 12.59
CA TRP A 257 9.58 -16.91 13.45
C TRP A 257 9.00 -15.78 14.29
N MET A 258 8.02 -15.07 13.75
CA MET A 258 7.38 -13.93 14.42
C MET A 258 5.87 -13.94 14.17
N PRO A 259 5.04 -13.54 15.15
CA PRO A 259 3.62 -13.38 14.90
C PRO A 259 3.38 -12.25 13.88
N LEU A 260 2.40 -12.46 12.99
CA LEU A 260 1.80 -11.41 12.18
C LEU A 260 0.48 -11.05 12.83
N ASP A 261 0.25 -9.79 13.14
CA ASP A 261 -0.87 -9.33 13.93
C ASP A 261 -1.88 -8.52 13.08
N PRO A 262 -3.15 -8.39 13.49
CA PRO A 262 -4.12 -7.57 12.77
C PRO A 262 -3.61 -6.16 12.54
N GLY A 263 -3.75 -5.67 11.30
CA GLY A 263 -3.23 -4.37 10.86
C GLY A 263 -1.78 -4.38 10.36
N ASP A 264 -1.05 -5.51 10.45
CA ASP A 264 0.25 -5.63 9.77
C ASP A 264 0.08 -5.58 8.25
N LEU A 265 1.07 -4.99 7.57
CA LEU A 265 1.12 -4.84 6.12
C LEU A 265 2.24 -5.71 5.53
N ILE A 266 1.96 -6.35 4.41
CA ILE A 266 2.93 -7.18 3.67
C ILE A 266 2.92 -6.76 2.20
N ALA A 267 3.94 -6.03 1.76
CA ALA A 267 4.17 -5.69 0.35
C ALA A 267 4.88 -6.84 -0.36
N MET A 268 4.47 -7.13 -1.59
CA MET A 268 4.83 -8.38 -2.28
C MET A 268 6.06 -8.26 -3.20
N GLY A 269 6.71 -7.11 -3.23
CA GLY A 269 7.89 -6.86 -4.05
C GLY A 269 7.59 -6.15 -5.37
N ALA A 270 8.50 -5.29 -5.76
CA ALA A 270 8.39 -4.48 -6.97
C ALA A 270 8.42 -5.33 -8.24
N PRO A 271 7.54 -5.05 -9.21
CA PRO A 271 7.51 -5.71 -10.51
C PRO A 271 8.59 -5.16 -11.46
N ALA A 272 8.75 -5.79 -12.63
CA ALA A 272 9.56 -5.26 -13.71
C ALA A 272 9.00 -3.92 -14.24
N GLY A 273 9.89 -3.08 -14.77
CA GLY A 273 9.54 -1.77 -15.34
C GLY A 273 9.85 -0.59 -14.42
N VAL A 274 10.42 -0.82 -13.23
CA VAL A 274 11.02 0.23 -12.40
C VAL A 274 12.18 0.90 -13.13
N ALA A 275 12.46 2.17 -12.83
CA ALA A 275 13.45 2.95 -13.59
C ALA A 275 14.83 2.29 -13.61
N VAL A 276 15.31 1.76 -12.49
CA VAL A 276 16.65 1.15 -12.38
C VAL A 276 16.86 -0.03 -13.31
N GLY A 277 15.81 -0.73 -13.70
CA GLY A 277 15.86 -1.87 -14.63
C GLY A 277 15.87 -1.48 -16.10
N GLN A 278 15.59 -0.23 -16.44
CA GLN A 278 15.43 0.21 -17.83
C GLN A 278 16.74 0.72 -18.44
N PRO A 279 16.95 0.51 -19.76
CA PRO A 279 18.14 1.02 -20.46
C PRO A 279 18.32 2.54 -20.36
N ASN A 280 17.21 3.29 -20.32
CA ASN A 280 17.18 4.73 -20.19
C ASN A 280 16.83 5.22 -18.76
N ALA A 281 17.25 4.48 -17.73
CA ALA A 281 16.95 4.73 -16.34
C ALA A 281 17.11 6.20 -15.92
N ALA A 282 18.17 6.87 -16.38
CA ALA A 282 18.47 8.27 -16.04
C ALA A 282 17.34 9.27 -16.42
N GLU A 283 16.55 8.93 -17.45
CA GLU A 283 15.39 9.74 -17.89
C GLU A 283 14.12 9.42 -17.11
N LEU A 284 14.09 8.25 -16.45
CA LEU A 284 12.90 7.72 -15.79
C LEU A 284 12.87 7.98 -14.29
N TYR A 285 14.02 8.27 -13.66
CA TYR A 285 14.05 8.61 -12.24
C TYR A 285 13.22 9.86 -11.95
N LEU A 286 12.51 9.81 -10.82
CA LEU A 286 11.59 10.85 -10.39
C LEU A 286 12.30 12.16 -10.04
N ARG A 287 11.69 13.26 -10.44
CA ARG A 287 12.18 14.63 -10.24
C ARG A 287 11.14 15.45 -9.48
N PRO A 288 11.54 16.49 -8.75
CA PRO A 288 10.60 17.45 -8.22
C PRO A 288 9.67 17.99 -9.32
N GLY A 289 8.37 18.01 -9.03
CA GLY A 289 7.30 18.30 -9.97
C GLY A 289 6.59 17.08 -10.53
N ASP A 290 7.19 15.88 -10.44
CA ASP A 290 6.56 14.66 -10.93
C ASP A 290 5.39 14.22 -10.03
N ILE A 291 4.36 13.69 -10.69
CA ILE A 291 3.19 13.06 -10.06
C ILE A 291 3.20 11.57 -10.41
N VAL A 292 3.23 10.73 -9.40
CA VAL A 292 3.17 9.28 -9.55
C VAL A 292 1.80 8.79 -9.08
N ASP A 293 1.09 8.07 -9.93
CA ASP A 293 -0.17 7.42 -9.61
C ASP A 293 0.00 5.90 -9.67
N VAL A 294 -0.37 5.22 -8.60
CA VAL A 294 -0.42 3.74 -8.52
C VAL A 294 -1.85 3.33 -8.26
N ALA A 295 -2.42 2.50 -9.12
CA ALA A 295 -3.83 2.11 -9.03
C ALA A 295 -4.04 0.63 -9.38
N PHE A 296 -5.04 0.01 -8.78
CA PHE A 296 -5.69 -1.13 -9.43
C PHE A 296 -6.41 -0.62 -10.68
N GLU A 297 -6.36 -1.40 -11.76
CA GLU A 297 -6.98 -0.99 -13.03
C GLU A 297 -8.46 -0.66 -12.83
N GLY A 298 -8.87 0.53 -13.29
CA GLY A 298 -10.24 1.03 -13.17
C GLY A 298 -10.60 1.66 -11.82
N MET A 299 -9.64 1.82 -10.89
CA MET A 299 -9.89 2.38 -9.56
C MET A 299 -9.14 3.71 -9.33
N PRO A 300 -9.58 4.53 -8.36
CA PRO A 300 -8.86 5.74 -7.95
C PRO A 300 -7.42 5.43 -7.52
N PRO A 301 -6.44 6.29 -7.90
CA PRO A 301 -5.04 6.05 -7.62
C PRO A 301 -4.61 6.44 -6.21
N LEU A 302 -3.58 5.77 -5.73
CA LEU A 302 -2.66 6.27 -4.71
C LEU A 302 -1.72 7.27 -5.40
N ARG A 303 -1.96 8.56 -5.20
CA ARG A 303 -1.19 9.64 -5.82
C ARG A 303 -0.07 10.12 -4.91
N THR A 304 1.11 10.31 -5.46
CA THR A 304 2.28 10.89 -4.78
C THR A 304 2.83 12.05 -5.61
N ARG A 305 3.12 13.18 -4.97
CA ARG A 305 3.75 14.36 -5.59
C ARG A 305 5.20 14.47 -5.13
N ILE A 306 6.12 14.48 -6.05
CA ILE A 306 7.54 14.65 -5.71
C ILE A 306 7.85 16.14 -5.66
N ILE A 307 8.42 16.60 -4.55
CA ILE A 307 8.76 18.00 -4.35
C ILE A 307 10.25 18.19 -4.05
N SER A 308 10.75 19.41 -4.23
CA SER A 308 12.09 19.81 -3.81
C SER A 308 12.15 19.96 -2.27
N PRO A 309 13.32 19.76 -1.65
CA PRO A 309 13.55 20.22 -0.30
C PRO A 309 13.26 21.72 -0.17
N GLN A 310 12.61 22.11 0.93
CA GLN A 310 12.50 23.52 1.26
C GLN A 310 13.90 24.01 1.65
N LYS A 311 14.34 25.13 1.09
CA LYS A 311 15.57 25.78 1.57
C LYS A 311 15.28 26.25 2.98
N GLU A 312 16.06 25.76 3.94
CA GLU A 312 16.09 26.37 5.27
C GLU A 312 16.44 27.85 5.10
N SER A 313 15.53 28.71 5.55
CA SER A 313 15.68 30.16 5.51
C SER A 313 16.59 30.65 6.65
#